data_e92f321722f37847f4a525dcbf372a60
#
_entry.id   e92f321722f37847f4a525dcbf372a60
#
_cell.length_a   1.000
_cell.length_b   1.000
_cell.length_c   1.000
_cell.angle_alpha   90.00
_cell.angle_beta   90.00
_cell.angle_gamma   90.00
#
_symmetry.space_group_name_H-M   'P 1'
#
loop_
_entity.id
_entity.type
_entity.pdbx_description
1 polymer ?
#
loop_
_entity_poly.entity_id
_entity_poly.type
_entity_poly.pdbx_seq_one_letter_code
_entity_poly.pdbx_strand_id
1 'polypeptide(L)'
;LGGIAAFCRSERIDFVVVGPEAPLVAGLVDRLEAEGVAAFGPSAAAAALEGSKGFTKDLCAKYGIPTAAYRRFTDAGAAKAYARAQGAPIVVKADGLAAGKGVTVAMSLEEAEAAIEDALIANRFGAAGAEVVVEEFLEGEEASFFALTDGKAALPLASAQDHKRVGDGDTGPNTGGMGAY
;
A
#
# COMPACT_ATOMS: atom_id res chain seq x y z
N LEU A 1 6.56 -18.45 -7.34
CA LEU A 1 5.18 -18.96 -7.21
C LEU A 1 5.07 -20.46 -7.55
N GLY A 2 5.69 -20.95 -8.65
CA GLY A 2 5.59 -22.35 -9.08
C GLY A 2 6.04 -23.38 -8.03
N GLY A 3 7.08 -23.08 -7.25
CA GLY A 3 7.52 -23.94 -6.15
C GLY A 3 6.49 -24.12 -5.04
N ILE A 4 5.72 -23.06 -4.71
CA ILE A 4 4.66 -23.13 -3.70
C ILE A 4 3.53 -24.03 -4.20
N ALA A 5 3.08 -23.84 -5.42
CA ALA A 5 2.02 -24.65 -6.00
C ALA A 5 2.44 -26.13 -6.13
N ALA A 6 3.71 -26.39 -6.53
CA ALA A 6 4.25 -27.75 -6.54
C ALA A 6 4.29 -28.39 -5.15
N PHE A 7 4.72 -27.63 -4.13
CA PHE A 7 4.70 -28.06 -2.73
C PHE A 7 3.29 -28.39 -2.26
N CYS A 8 2.32 -27.53 -2.52
CA CYS A 8 0.92 -27.77 -2.14
C CYS A 8 0.40 -29.09 -2.72
N ARG A 9 0.76 -29.42 -3.97
CA ARG A 9 0.37 -30.69 -4.59
C ARG A 9 1.08 -31.89 -3.95
N SER A 10 2.40 -31.81 -3.74
CA SER A 10 3.17 -32.92 -3.16
C SER A 10 2.73 -33.25 -1.74
N GLU A 11 2.44 -32.24 -0.95
CA GLU A 11 2.02 -32.39 0.46
C GLU A 11 0.49 -32.51 0.61
N ARG A 12 -0.26 -32.47 -0.49
CA ARG A 12 -1.74 -32.57 -0.49
C ARG A 12 -2.37 -31.50 0.41
N ILE A 13 -1.92 -30.26 0.25
CA ILE A 13 -2.48 -29.11 0.99
C ILE A 13 -3.89 -28.80 0.43
N ASP A 14 -4.88 -28.82 1.30
CA ASP A 14 -6.28 -28.60 0.93
C ASP A 14 -6.63 -27.12 0.79
N PHE A 15 -5.95 -26.24 1.56
CA PHE A 15 -6.29 -24.81 1.60
C PHE A 15 -5.08 -23.96 1.96
N VAL A 16 -4.91 -22.82 1.27
CA VAL A 16 -3.79 -21.90 1.49
C VAL A 16 -4.34 -20.51 1.85
N VAL A 17 -3.86 -19.93 2.95
CA VAL A 17 -4.08 -18.52 3.27
C VAL A 17 -2.84 -17.73 2.88
N VAL A 18 -2.98 -16.80 1.95
CA VAL A 18 -1.87 -15.97 1.47
C VAL A 18 -1.90 -14.64 2.24
N GLY A 19 -0.99 -14.48 3.22
CA GLY A 19 -0.91 -13.27 4.05
C GLY A 19 -0.06 -12.14 3.44
N PRO A 20 1.17 -12.40 2.93
CA PRO A 20 2.06 -11.33 2.46
C PRO A 20 1.58 -10.70 1.14
N GLU A 21 1.79 -9.39 1.00
CA GLU A 21 1.34 -8.61 -0.16
C GLU A 21 2.06 -9.01 -1.46
N ALA A 22 3.37 -9.20 -1.42
CA ALA A 22 4.17 -9.48 -2.60
C ALA A 22 3.73 -10.72 -3.38
N PRO A 23 3.49 -11.90 -2.77
CA PRO A 23 2.94 -13.04 -3.47
C PRO A 23 1.49 -12.83 -3.96
N LEU A 24 0.67 -12.04 -3.26
CA LEU A 24 -0.68 -11.68 -3.72
C LEU A 24 -0.62 -10.87 -5.00
N VAL A 25 0.15 -9.79 -5.00
CA VAL A 25 0.36 -8.94 -6.19
C VAL A 25 0.97 -9.73 -7.34
N ALA A 26 1.84 -10.70 -7.06
CA ALA A 26 2.43 -11.59 -8.05
C ALA A 26 1.47 -12.69 -8.57
N GLY A 27 0.24 -12.80 -8.03
CA GLY A 27 -0.80 -13.72 -8.52
C GLY A 27 -0.69 -15.15 -7.97
N LEU A 28 -0.25 -15.31 -6.72
CA LEU A 28 -0.17 -16.64 -6.11
C LEU A 28 -1.54 -17.29 -5.98
N VAL A 29 -2.60 -16.52 -5.64
CA VAL A 29 -3.96 -17.05 -5.52
C VAL A 29 -4.44 -17.56 -6.86
N ASP A 30 -4.34 -16.74 -7.92
CA ASP A 30 -4.72 -17.14 -9.29
C ASP A 30 -4.00 -18.41 -9.73
N ARG A 31 -2.73 -18.53 -9.35
CA ARG A 31 -1.92 -19.72 -9.68
C ARG A 31 -2.37 -20.96 -8.93
N LEU A 32 -2.67 -20.86 -7.63
CA LEU A 32 -3.14 -21.98 -6.81
C LEU A 32 -4.51 -22.46 -7.29
N GLU A 33 -5.43 -21.56 -7.55
CA GLU A 33 -6.77 -21.89 -8.07
C GLU A 33 -6.71 -22.56 -9.44
N ALA A 34 -5.86 -22.07 -10.35
CA ALA A 34 -5.64 -22.69 -11.66
C ALA A 34 -5.09 -24.13 -11.55
N GLU A 35 -4.43 -24.47 -10.46
CA GLU A 35 -3.90 -25.80 -10.16
C GLU A 35 -4.83 -26.63 -9.24
N GLY A 36 -6.04 -26.14 -8.95
CA GLY A 36 -7.07 -26.83 -8.17
C GLY A 36 -6.82 -26.81 -6.65
N VAL A 37 -5.94 -25.95 -6.16
CA VAL A 37 -5.70 -25.74 -4.73
C VAL A 37 -6.54 -24.55 -4.26
N ALA A 38 -7.45 -24.77 -3.30
CA ALA A 38 -8.25 -23.70 -2.74
C ALA A 38 -7.36 -22.69 -2.00
N ALA A 39 -7.61 -21.38 -2.23
CA ALA A 39 -6.80 -20.34 -1.62
C ALA A 39 -7.68 -19.20 -1.09
N PHE A 40 -7.25 -18.58 0.01
CA PHE A 40 -7.82 -17.34 0.52
C PHE A 40 -6.82 -16.20 0.29
N GLY A 41 -7.33 -15.17 -0.37
CA GLY A 41 -6.60 -13.95 -0.73
C GLY A 41 -7.19 -13.34 -2.00
N PRO A 42 -6.88 -12.08 -2.31
CA PRO A 42 -7.31 -11.45 -3.55
C PRO A 42 -6.58 -12.04 -4.77
N SER A 43 -7.23 -12.03 -5.91
CA SER A 43 -6.57 -12.23 -7.21
C SER A 43 -5.50 -11.15 -7.44
N ALA A 44 -4.57 -11.37 -8.38
CA ALA A 44 -3.58 -10.35 -8.76
C ALA A 44 -4.24 -9.01 -9.15
N ALA A 45 -5.36 -9.07 -9.86
CA ALA A 45 -6.12 -7.88 -10.26
C ALA A 45 -6.68 -7.12 -9.06
N ALA A 46 -7.19 -7.81 -8.04
CA ALA A 46 -7.68 -7.19 -6.81
C ALA A 46 -6.51 -6.74 -5.90
N ALA A 47 -5.42 -7.51 -5.85
CA ALA A 47 -4.23 -7.16 -5.09
C ALA A 47 -3.49 -5.91 -5.63
N ALA A 48 -3.79 -5.47 -6.84
CA ALA A 48 -3.32 -4.20 -7.38
C ALA A 48 -3.73 -3.00 -6.52
N LEU A 49 -4.81 -3.11 -5.73
CA LEU A 49 -5.21 -2.10 -4.74
C LEU A 49 -4.12 -1.85 -3.69
N GLU A 50 -3.36 -2.87 -3.31
CA GLU A 50 -2.20 -2.74 -2.43
C GLU A 50 -0.90 -2.51 -3.22
N GLY A 51 -0.82 -3.13 -4.39
CA GLY A 51 0.36 -3.10 -5.25
C GLY A 51 0.69 -1.75 -5.88
N SER A 52 -0.30 -0.88 -6.05
CA SER A 52 -0.14 0.48 -6.61
C SER A 52 -1.05 1.46 -5.89
N LYS A 53 -0.44 2.43 -5.22
CA LYS A 53 -1.16 3.50 -4.54
C LYS A 53 -1.89 4.41 -5.53
N GLY A 54 -1.27 4.68 -6.66
CA GLY A 54 -1.87 5.46 -7.74
C GLY A 54 -3.10 4.78 -8.32
N PHE A 55 -3.04 3.46 -8.56
CA PHE A 55 -4.21 2.69 -9.00
C PHE A 55 -5.37 2.81 -8.00
N THR A 56 -5.09 2.64 -6.72
CA THR A 56 -6.10 2.76 -5.65
C THR A 56 -6.68 4.17 -5.59
N LYS A 57 -5.85 5.20 -5.70
CA LYS A 57 -6.32 6.59 -5.74
C LYS A 57 -7.22 6.86 -6.95
N ASP A 58 -6.84 6.40 -8.13
CA ASP A 58 -7.63 6.54 -9.35
C ASP A 58 -8.97 5.79 -9.24
N LEU A 59 -8.98 4.62 -8.60
CA LEU A 59 -10.20 3.88 -8.32
C LEU A 59 -11.10 4.65 -7.34
N CYS A 60 -10.55 5.20 -6.27
CA CYS A 60 -11.28 6.05 -5.33
C CYS A 60 -11.91 7.25 -6.04
N ALA A 61 -11.15 7.95 -6.87
CA ALA A 61 -11.65 9.07 -7.66
C ALA A 61 -12.77 8.66 -8.62
N LYS A 62 -12.61 7.52 -9.30
CA LYS A 62 -13.62 6.99 -10.24
C LYS A 62 -14.95 6.68 -9.57
N TYR A 63 -14.93 6.15 -8.36
CA TYR A 63 -16.13 5.70 -7.65
C TYR A 63 -16.61 6.64 -6.53
N GLY A 64 -15.99 7.81 -6.39
CA GLY A 64 -16.33 8.79 -5.36
C GLY A 64 -16.06 8.29 -3.93
N ILE A 65 -15.05 7.42 -3.76
CA ILE A 65 -14.63 6.93 -2.45
C ILE A 65 -13.76 8.01 -1.80
N PRO A 66 -14.06 8.44 -0.58
CA PRO A 66 -13.28 9.47 0.12
C PRO A 66 -11.81 9.05 0.26
N THR A 67 -10.91 9.95 -0.13
CA THR A 67 -9.46 9.78 0.03
C THR A 67 -8.82 11.17 -0.01
N ALA A 68 -7.58 11.30 0.51
CA ALA A 68 -6.80 12.53 0.42
C ALA A 68 -6.67 13.00 -1.04
N ALA A 69 -6.78 14.29 -1.27
CA ALA A 69 -6.52 14.88 -2.60
C ALA A 69 -5.10 14.52 -3.05
N TYR A 70 -4.94 14.14 -4.31
CA TYR A 70 -3.66 13.57 -4.77
C TYR A 70 -3.36 13.94 -6.22
N ARG A 71 -2.08 13.75 -6.59
CA ARG A 71 -1.63 13.71 -7.98
C ARG A 71 -0.49 12.72 -8.14
N ARG A 72 -0.40 12.09 -9.32
CA ARG A 72 0.62 11.10 -9.69
C ARG A 72 1.68 11.74 -10.56
N PHE A 73 2.95 11.33 -10.37
CA PHE A 73 4.08 11.89 -11.12
C PHE A 73 5.14 10.84 -11.41
N THR A 74 5.63 10.87 -12.64
CA THR A 74 6.85 10.16 -13.07
C THR A 74 8.02 11.13 -13.34
N ASP A 75 7.75 12.44 -13.33
CA ASP A 75 8.73 13.50 -13.48
C ASP A 75 8.93 14.26 -12.16
N ALA A 76 10.18 14.31 -11.70
CA ALA A 76 10.52 14.94 -10.43
C ALA A 76 10.29 16.45 -10.43
N GLY A 77 10.52 17.13 -11.56
CA GLY A 77 10.30 18.57 -11.69
C GLY A 77 8.83 18.93 -11.52
N ALA A 78 7.93 18.18 -12.19
CA ALA A 78 6.50 18.35 -12.09
C ALA A 78 5.99 18.02 -10.67
N ALA A 79 6.51 16.95 -10.04
CA ALA A 79 6.16 16.59 -8.67
C ALA A 79 6.52 17.68 -7.66
N LYS A 80 7.74 18.22 -7.74
CA LYS A 80 8.19 19.35 -6.91
C LYS A 80 7.39 20.61 -7.13
N ALA A 81 7.08 20.94 -8.39
CA ALA A 81 6.25 22.10 -8.71
C ALA A 81 4.86 21.98 -8.07
N TYR A 82 4.28 20.79 -8.10
CA TYR A 82 3.00 20.52 -7.46
C TYR A 82 3.11 20.62 -5.93
N ALA A 83 4.12 20.02 -5.31
CA ALA A 83 4.34 20.09 -3.86
C ALA A 83 4.49 21.56 -3.39
N ARG A 84 5.25 22.39 -4.11
CA ARG A 84 5.38 23.83 -3.83
C ARG A 84 4.06 24.57 -3.93
N ALA A 85 3.23 24.21 -4.89
CA ALA A 85 1.92 24.85 -5.08
C ALA A 85 0.91 24.47 -3.97
N GLN A 86 1.02 23.26 -3.43
CA GLN A 86 0.15 22.79 -2.32
C GLN A 86 0.65 23.29 -0.96
N GLY A 87 1.97 23.43 -0.78
CA GLY A 87 2.59 23.73 0.51
C GLY A 87 2.84 22.51 1.36
N ALA A 88 3.37 22.71 2.57
CA ALA A 88 3.55 21.68 3.58
C ALA A 88 2.60 21.95 4.78
N PRO A 89 2.18 20.91 5.55
CA PRO A 89 2.59 19.51 5.40
C PRO A 89 1.96 18.84 4.17
N ILE A 90 2.69 17.86 3.58
CA ILE A 90 2.26 17.11 2.41
C ILE A 90 2.85 15.68 2.47
N VAL A 91 2.22 14.71 1.80
CA VAL A 91 2.69 13.32 1.83
C VAL A 91 3.19 12.90 0.46
N VAL A 92 4.39 12.32 0.43
CA VAL A 92 5.00 11.75 -0.78
C VAL A 92 5.11 10.25 -0.62
N LYS A 93 4.55 9.49 -1.57
CA LYS A 93 4.54 8.02 -1.53
C LYS A 93 5.11 7.47 -2.84
N ALA A 94 6.10 6.58 -2.75
CA ALA A 94 6.47 5.71 -3.86
C ALA A 94 5.27 4.80 -4.19
N ASP A 95 4.95 4.65 -5.49
CA ASP A 95 3.70 4.01 -5.90
C ASP A 95 3.63 2.53 -5.53
N GLY A 96 4.70 1.77 -5.76
CA GLY A 96 4.72 0.32 -5.56
C GLY A 96 4.96 -0.11 -4.11
N LEU A 97 5.11 -1.43 -3.92
CA LEU A 97 5.46 -2.03 -2.65
C LEU A 97 6.89 -1.65 -2.24
N ALA A 98 7.04 -0.92 -1.16
CA ALA A 98 8.31 -0.45 -0.62
C ALA A 98 8.53 -0.85 0.85
N ALA A 99 7.88 -1.93 1.31
CA ALA A 99 7.97 -2.47 2.68
C ALA A 99 7.80 -1.40 3.77
N GLY A 100 6.82 -0.50 3.60
CA GLY A 100 6.52 0.59 4.52
C GLY A 100 7.52 1.76 4.51
N LYS A 101 8.58 1.70 3.68
CA LYS A 101 9.64 2.73 3.64
C LYS A 101 9.45 3.78 2.55
N GLY A 102 8.50 3.58 1.66
CA GLY A 102 8.23 4.46 0.51
C GLY A 102 7.27 5.62 0.81
N VAL A 103 6.97 5.90 2.07
CA VAL A 103 6.06 6.98 2.49
C VAL A 103 6.82 7.98 3.33
N THR A 104 6.73 9.26 2.94
CA THR A 104 7.29 10.38 3.68
C THR A 104 6.17 11.38 3.98
N VAL A 105 5.89 11.61 5.25
CA VAL A 105 5.09 12.74 5.71
C VAL A 105 6.04 13.93 5.84
N ALA A 106 5.99 14.81 4.88
CA ALA A 106 6.89 15.95 4.78
C ALA A 106 6.27 17.16 5.51
N MET A 107 6.90 17.59 6.58
CA MET A 107 6.49 18.77 7.35
C MET A 107 7.04 20.06 6.75
N SER A 108 7.99 19.97 5.81
CA SER A 108 8.54 21.08 5.06
C SER A 108 8.61 20.78 3.56
N LEU A 109 8.76 21.79 2.72
CA LEU A 109 8.93 21.61 1.28
C LEU A 109 10.27 20.96 0.95
N GLU A 110 11.31 21.21 1.73
CA GLU A 110 12.63 20.60 1.60
C GLU A 110 12.54 19.08 1.79
N GLU A 111 11.80 18.62 2.80
CA GLU A 111 11.55 17.19 3.03
C GLU A 111 10.76 16.56 1.89
N ALA A 112 9.73 17.25 1.38
CA ALA A 112 8.94 16.77 0.25
C ALA A 112 9.79 16.63 -1.02
N GLU A 113 10.61 17.64 -1.31
CA GLU A 113 11.49 17.62 -2.48
C GLU A 113 12.56 16.53 -2.39
N ALA A 114 13.14 16.33 -1.20
CA ALA A 114 14.09 15.24 -0.95
C ALA A 114 13.45 13.86 -1.15
N ALA A 115 12.23 13.66 -0.65
CA ALA A 115 11.50 12.41 -0.84
C ALA A 115 11.18 12.13 -2.33
N ILE A 116 10.83 13.16 -3.09
CA ILE A 116 10.61 13.06 -4.53
C ILE A 116 11.91 12.70 -5.26
N GLU A 117 13.03 13.33 -4.90
CA GLU A 117 14.35 13.00 -5.46
C GLU A 117 14.79 11.58 -5.15
N ASP A 118 14.63 11.15 -3.90
CA ASP A 118 14.96 9.81 -3.44
C ASP A 118 14.22 8.74 -4.26
N ALA A 119 12.94 8.97 -4.56
CA ALA A 119 12.13 8.04 -5.33
C ALA A 119 12.45 8.09 -6.82
N LEU A 120 12.25 9.25 -7.46
CA LEU A 120 12.25 9.37 -8.92
C LEU A 120 13.64 9.53 -9.54
N ILE A 121 14.62 10.06 -8.80
CA ILE A 121 15.97 10.33 -9.32
C ILE A 121 16.97 9.31 -8.78
N ALA A 122 17.07 9.19 -7.45
CA ALA A 122 18.02 8.28 -6.81
C ALA A 122 17.60 6.80 -6.88
N ASN A 123 16.38 6.52 -7.34
CA ASN A 123 15.83 5.16 -7.49
C ASN A 123 15.95 4.31 -6.22
N ARG A 124 15.80 4.91 -5.03
CA ARG A 124 15.96 4.21 -3.74
C ARG A 124 14.99 3.05 -3.55
N PHE A 125 13.86 3.09 -4.24
CA PHE A 125 12.80 2.08 -4.13
C PHE A 125 12.72 1.16 -5.36
N GLY A 126 13.71 1.23 -6.27
CA GLY A 126 13.70 0.44 -7.50
C GLY A 126 12.44 0.69 -8.34
N ALA A 127 11.84 -0.37 -8.87
CA ALA A 127 10.63 -0.26 -9.69
C ALA A 127 9.45 0.40 -8.93
N ALA A 128 9.38 0.26 -7.60
CA ALA A 128 8.32 0.89 -6.81
C ALA A 128 8.41 2.43 -6.78
N GLY A 129 9.61 2.98 -7.00
CA GLY A 129 9.86 4.42 -7.05
C GLY A 129 9.78 5.04 -8.44
N ALA A 130 9.43 4.27 -9.48
CA ALA A 130 9.30 4.79 -10.85
C ALA A 130 8.16 5.82 -10.99
N GLU A 131 7.25 5.84 -10.05
CA GLU A 131 6.16 6.79 -9.93
C GLU A 131 5.97 7.18 -8.46
N VAL A 132 5.56 8.42 -8.20
CA VAL A 132 5.17 8.89 -6.88
C VAL A 132 3.74 9.42 -6.88
N VAL A 133 3.06 9.20 -5.77
CA VAL A 133 1.81 9.86 -5.42
C VAL A 133 2.14 10.97 -4.42
N VAL A 134 1.81 12.20 -4.77
CA VAL A 134 1.88 13.35 -3.86
C VAL A 134 0.47 13.67 -3.43
N GLU A 135 0.22 13.64 -2.11
CA GLU A 135 -1.13 13.75 -1.58
C GLU A 135 -1.22 14.68 -0.37
N GLU A 136 -2.41 15.17 -0.14
CA GLU A 136 -2.78 15.97 1.03
C GLU A 136 -2.42 15.23 2.33
N PHE A 137 -1.91 15.99 3.30
CA PHE A 137 -1.76 15.50 4.66
C PHE A 137 -3.12 15.59 5.38
N LEU A 138 -3.61 14.45 5.84
CA LEU A 138 -4.84 14.36 6.61
C LEU A 138 -4.52 14.35 8.11
N GLU A 139 -5.14 15.25 8.85
CA GLU A 139 -5.11 15.23 10.31
C GLU A 139 -6.26 14.40 10.85
N GLY A 140 -6.01 13.63 11.88
CA GLY A 140 -7.03 12.83 12.53
C GLY A 140 -6.47 11.58 13.20
N GLU A 141 -7.34 10.89 13.93
CA GLU A 141 -7.03 9.61 14.53
C GLU A 141 -7.15 8.49 13.48
N GLU A 142 -6.15 7.61 13.42
CA GLU A 142 -6.12 6.50 12.47
C GLU A 142 -6.88 5.30 13.03
N ALA A 143 -7.72 4.69 12.21
CA ALA A 143 -8.41 3.45 12.52
C ALA A 143 -8.33 2.49 11.33
N SER A 144 -7.97 1.24 11.59
CA SER A 144 -8.03 0.16 10.62
C SER A 144 -9.40 -0.50 10.68
N PHE A 145 -10.10 -0.52 9.56
CA PHE A 145 -11.39 -1.19 9.42
C PHE A 145 -11.24 -2.40 8.50
N PHE A 146 -11.70 -3.55 8.95
CA PHE A 146 -11.58 -4.80 8.21
C PHE A 146 -12.92 -5.29 7.71
N ALA A 147 -12.92 -5.88 6.52
CA ALA A 147 -14.07 -6.59 5.98
C ALA A 147 -13.62 -7.85 5.23
N LEU A 148 -14.40 -8.92 5.34
CA LEU A 148 -14.28 -10.07 4.45
C LEU A 148 -15.23 -9.88 3.28
N THR A 149 -14.79 -10.20 2.07
CA THR A 149 -15.61 -10.11 0.87
C THR A 149 -15.39 -11.31 -0.05
N ASP A 150 -16.45 -11.76 -0.68
CA ASP A 150 -16.45 -12.77 -1.74
C ASP A 150 -16.73 -12.17 -3.13
N GLY A 151 -16.68 -10.83 -3.25
CA GLY A 151 -17.00 -10.08 -4.45
C GLY A 151 -18.49 -9.79 -4.66
N LYS A 152 -19.38 -10.30 -3.78
CA LYS A 152 -20.84 -10.05 -3.79
C LYS A 152 -21.33 -9.48 -2.47
N ALA A 153 -20.82 -10.00 -1.38
CA ALA A 153 -21.12 -9.55 -0.03
C ALA A 153 -19.86 -9.05 0.66
N ALA A 154 -20.01 -8.14 1.62
CA ALA A 154 -18.97 -7.69 2.50
C ALA A 154 -19.44 -7.84 3.95
N LEU A 155 -18.66 -8.55 4.76
CA LEU A 155 -18.91 -8.76 6.18
C LEU A 155 -17.92 -7.91 6.97
N PRO A 156 -18.39 -6.90 7.72
CA PRO A 156 -17.52 -6.12 8.60
C PRO A 156 -16.94 -7.00 9.72
N LEU A 157 -15.68 -6.77 10.02
CA LEU A 157 -14.98 -7.36 11.17
C LEU A 157 -14.70 -6.28 12.23
N ALA A 158 -13.97 -6.67 13.29
CA ALA A 158 -13.51 -5.75 14.30
C ALA A 158 -12.55 -4.70 13.71
N SER A 159 -12.51 -3.52 14.34
CA SER A 159 -11.52 -2.49 14.05
C SER A 159 -10.22 -2.73 14.81
N ALA A 160 -9.14 -2.11 14.35
CA ALA A 160 -7.86 -2.07 15.02
C ALA A 160 -7.20 -0.71 14.80
N GLN A 161 -6.12 -0.44 15.53
CA GLN A 161 -5.31 0.76 15.33
C GLN A 161 -3.86 0.37 15.02
N ASP A 162 -3.25 1.07 14.08
CA ASP A 162 -1.83 0.94 13.77
C ASP A 162 -1.01 1.93 14.62
N HIS A 163 -0.35 1.42 15.64
CA HIS A 163 0.53 2.18 16.52
C HIS A 163 1.95 2.26 15.93
N LYS A 164 2.18 3.17 15.02
CA LYS A 164 3.40 3.26 14.21
C LYS A 164 4.68 3.49 15.02
N ARG A 165 4.61 4.07 16.20
CA ARG A 165 5.74 4.39 17.06
C ARG A 165 5.68 3.62 18.37
N VAL A 166 6.85 3.27 18.92
CA VAL A 166 6.96 2.43 20.12
C VAL A 166 6.69 3.17 21.42
N GLY A 167 6.89 4.47 21.46
CA GLY A 167 6.78 5.28 22.68
C GLY A 167 5.48 6.05 22.79
N ASP A 168 5.11 6.38 24.00
CA ASP A 168 3.93 7.20 24.31
C ASP A 168 3.98 8.54 23.57
N GLY A 169 2.81 9.00 23.12
CA GLY A 169 2.70 10.24 22.33
C GLY A 169 3.25 10.11 20.91
N ASP A 170 3.22 8.90 20.34
CA ASP A 170 3.66 8.60 18.97
C ASP A 170 5.13 8.98 18.73
N THR A 171 6.01 8.59 19.64
CA THR A 171 7.44 8.89 19.62
C THR A 171 8.31 7.64 19.46
N GLY A 172 9.59 7.82 19.10
CA GLY A 172 10.57 6.73 18.99
C GLY A 172 10.55 5.99 17.65
N PRO A 173 11.19 4.81 17.58
CA PRO A 173 11.27 4.02 16.36
C PRO A 173 9.93 3.39 15.96
N ASN A 174 9.85 2.99 14.69
CA ASN A 174 8.67 2.29 14.17
C ASN A 174 8.51 0.89 14.79
N THR A 175 7.25 0.47 14.90
CA THR A 175 6.85 -0.86 15.37
C THR A 175 6.20 -1.67 14.23
N GLY A 176 5.78 -2.92 14.54
CA GLY A 176 4.85 -3.67 13.69
C GLY A 176 3.41 -3.14 13.71
N GLY A 177 3.07 -2.33 14.70
CA GLY A 177 1.99 -1.36 14.77
C GLY A 177 0.63 -1.88 15.15
N MET A 178 0.18 -3.01 14.64
CA MET A 178 -1.21 -3.43 14.78
C MET A 178 -1.60 -3.78 16.20
N GLY A 179 -2.49 -2.97 16.78
CA GLY A 179 -3.15 -3.18 18.04
C GLY A 179 -4.66 -3.38 17.84
N ALA A 180 -5.28 -4.25 18.65
CA ALA A 180 -6.71 -4.50 18.63
C ALA A 180 -7.40 -3.81 19.80
N TYR A 181 -8.69 -3.49 19.64
CA TYR A 181 -9.57 -2.99 20.68
C TYR A 181 -10.47 -4.10 21.19
#